data_73184c7bf029c5087cd350e42a2c80d5
#
_entry.id   73184c7bf029c5087cd350e42a2c80d5
#
_cell.length_a   1.000
_cell.length_b   1.000
_cell.length_c   1.000
_cell.angle_alpha   90.00
_cell.angle_beta   90.00
_cell.angle_gamma   90.00
#
_symmetry.space_group_name_H-M   'P 1'
#
loop_
_entity.id
_entity.type
_entity.pdbx_description
1 polymer ?
#
loop_
_entity_poly.entity_id
_entity_poly.type
_entity_poly.pdbx_seq_one_letter_code
_entity_poly.pdbx_strand_id
1 'polypeptide(L)'
;MTANSQPAPPPTGTPTPLSREWWKDAVVYQIYPRSFADADSNGVGDLDGITSRVPYLAALGVDAVWLSPFYPSALADGGYDVDDHRDVDPRIGTLADFDRLVAALHAAGIRIMVDIVPNHSSNRHAWFRAALAGGPDAPERALYHVRPGTGPGGTEPPGDWRSMFGGSAWERIDDRTPDGAPLTGPGTPRPCQWYLHVFAPEQPDLNWDHPAVREDLLTTLRFWCDRGVDGFRVDFAPGMAKDMSEPYRPMAEIPWWPLPEDGSHPLLDRDEVHDIYAAWRALLESYDPPRFAVAEAGVAASRRPAYAASLGQAFNFQMQDADWSARSIGWAIDGGLADEAVCGSTTWVLGCHDTPRVTTRLGFDPADDAEGGEPDPSYPAGIAQRMARAWIGADGVAPPQNAVQGERRARAAAMIVMALPGAMYLYQGDELGLPEVPDIPEGRLQDPIAFRMRGKEKGRDGCRVPLPWTATGDSFGFGPNGGAEPHLPQPVGWGAHAVAVQEADPDSTLSLYRDGLRLRRRVWGAANGEPLEWVRRDERVLAFARGGVQCWTSFDADVPLPDGDVLLASVPLGCVESDGDGGNLERAVNVLPADATAWIRPAAPRSLPRPDRS
;
A
#
# COMPACT_ATOMS: atom_id res chain seq x y z
N MET A 1 39.43 -18.67 -26.98
CA MET A 1 38.89 -17.51 -27.71
C MET A 1 37.57 -17.20 -27.02
N THR A 2 37.61 -16.31 -26.07
CA THR A 2 36.43 -15.90 -25.26
C THR A 2 35.70 -14.79 -26.01
N ALA A 3 34.47 -15.07 -26.42
CA ALA A 3 33.62 -14.09 -27.04
C ALA A 3 33.08 -13.11 -25.96
N ASN A 4 33.46 -11.87 -26.14
CA ASN A 4 33.01 -10.73 -25.30
C ASN A 4 31.60 -10.36 -25.74
N SER A 5 30.57 -10.81 -25.00
CA SER A 5 29.20 -10.38 -25.23
C SER A 5 28.96 -9.02 -24.57
N GLN A 6 28.98 -7.96 -25.38
CA GLN A 6 28.50 -6.65 -24.94
C GLN A 6 26.97 -6.71 -24.65
N PRO A 7 26.51 -6.08 -23.57
CA PRO A 7 25.07 -5.96 -23.32
C PRO A 7 24.39 -5.19 -24.46
N ALA A 8 23.21 -5.64 -24.84
CA ALA A 8 22.38 -4.99 -25.87
C ALA A 8 22.05 -3.53 -25.47
N PRO A 9 22.08 -2.59 -26.41
CA PRO A 9 21.73 -1.21 -26.13
C PRO A 9 20.25 -1.10 -25.73
N PRO A 10 19.89 -0.13 -24.85
CA PRO A 10 18.51 0.09 -24.48
C PRO A 10 17.65 0.43 -25.71
N PRO A 11 16.37 0.06 -25.72
CA PRO A 11 15.49 0.32 -26.86
C PRO A 11 15.31 1.82 -27.05
N THR A 12 15.75 2.34 -28.19
CA THR A 12 15.47 3.71 -28.66
C THR A 12 14.06 3.80 -29.22
N GLY A 13 13.05 3.65 -28.39
CA GLY A 13 11.66 3.95 -28.74
C GLY A 13 11.29 5.31 -28.15
N THR A 14 10.82 6.22 -28.96
CA THR A 14 10.17 7.46 -28.48
C THR A 14 9.05 7.06 -27.53
N PRO A 15 8.98 7.59 -26.30
CA PRO A 15 7.89 7.25 -25.38
C PRO A 15 6.54 7.55 -26.04
N THR A 16 5.66 6.56 -26.11
CA THR A 16 4.28 6.79 -26.54
C THR A 16 3.67 7.82 -25.60
N PRO A 17 3.00 8.88 -26.08
CA PRO A 17 2.31 9.83 -25.23
C PRO A 17 1.32 9.04 -24.35
N LEU A 18 1.51 9.12 -23.02
CA LEU A 18 0.61 8.45 -22.08
C LEU A 18 -0.77 9.10 -22.18
N SER A 19 -1.84 8.30 -21.98
CA SER A 19 -3.22 8.78 -21.95
C SER A 19 -3.38 9.88 -20.90
N ARG A 20 -4.40 10.74 -21.03
CA ARG A 20 -4.71 11.75 -20.01
C ARG A 20 -5.03 11.15 -18.64
N GLU A 21 -5.47 9.89 -18.62
CA GLU A 21 -5.83 9.11 -17.43
C GLU A 21 -4.85 7.93 -17.23
N TRP A 22 -3.54 8.23 -17.32
CA TRP A 22 -2.46 7.25 -17.26
C TRP A 22 -2.52 6.34 -16.02
N TRP A 23 -3.06 6.84 -14.92
CA TRP A 23 -3.13 6.14 -13.63
C TRP A 23 -4.07 4.94 -13.64
N LYS A 24 -5.01 4.87 -14.58
CA LYS A 24 -6.01 3.79 -14.61
C LYS A 24 -5.43 2.40 -14.80
N ASP A 25 -4.26 2.30 -15.43
CA ASP A 25 -3.61 1.02 -15.74
C ASP A 25 -2.14 0.98 -15.29
N ALA A 26 -1.71 2.01 -14.56
CA ALA A 26 -0.32 2.17 -14.15
C ALA A 26 0.14 1.09 -13.18
N VAL A 27 1.41 0.75 -13.27
CA VAL A 27 2.15 0.05 -12.23
C VAL A 27 2.84 1.09 -11.36
N VAL A 28 2.37 1.26 -10.14
CA VAL A 28 2.86 2.22 -9.16
C VAL A 28 3.69 1.50 -8.11
N TYR A 29 4.93 1.93 -7.91
CA TYR A 29 5.83 1.35 -6.92
C TYR A 29 5.87 2.22 -5.67
N GLN A 30 5.42 1.69 -4.54
CA GLN A 30 5.47 2.39 -3.26
C GLN A 30 6.88 2.35 -2.69
N ILE A 31 7.45 3.53 -2.46
CA ILE A 31 8.72 3.74 -1.75
C ILE A 31 8.43 4.25 -0.35
N TYR A 32 8.93 3.54 0.66
CA TYR A 32 9.04 4.03 2.03
C TYR A 32 10.41 4.70 2.18
N PRO A 33 10.52 6.05 2.08
CA PRO A 33 11.81 6.74 1.85
C PRO A 33 12.88 6.33 2.84
N ARG A 34 12.54 6.27 4.12
CA ARG A 34 13.45 5.94 5.23
C ARG A 34 14.13 4.57 5.11
N SER A 35 13.56 3.65 4.31
CA SER A 35 14.01 2.24 4.19
C SER A 35 14.39 1.85 2.78
N PHE A 36 14.49 2.80 1.84
CA PHE A 36 14.78 2.47 0.45
C PHE A 36 16.29 2.45 0.16
N ALA A 37 16.98 3.58 0.31
CA ALA A 37 18.43 3.69 0.17
C ALA A 37 18.92 4.94 0.90
N ASP A 38 20.07 4.83 1.59
CA ASP A 38 20.73 5.87 2.37
C ASP A 38 21.99 6.31 1.62
N ALA A 39 22.03 7.54 1.11
CA ALA A 39 23.18 8.07 0.39
C ALA A 39 24.12 8.89 1.30
N ASP A 40 23.63 9.49 2.37
CA ASP A 40 24.40 10.36 3.26
C ASP A 40 25.01 9.65 4.48
N SER A 41 24.75 8.34 4.62
CA SER A 41 25.32 7.47 5.67
C SER A 41 24.76 7.73 7.08
N ASN A 42 23.58 8.33 7.21
CA ASN A 42 22.97 8.62 8.50
C ASN A 42 22.12 7.48 9.08
N GLY A 43 21.96 6.36 8.34
CA GLY A 43 21.18 5.19 8.72
C GLY A 43 19.68 5.31 8.39
N VAL A 44 19.27 6.39 7.74
CA VAL A 44 17.91 6.64 7.26
C VAL A 44 17.96 6.85 5.76
N GLY A 45 17.09 6.20 5.00
CA GLY A 45 17.02 6.43 3.55
C GLY A 45 16.61 7.86 3.20
N ASP A 46 17.12 8.35 2.08
CA ASP A 46 17.00 9.73 1.67
C ASP A 46 16.66 9.90 0.17
N LEU A 47 16.36 11.13 -0.25
CA LEU A 47 15.96 11.47 -1.63
C LEU A 47 17.09 11.24 -2.64
N ASP A 48 18.35 11.47 -2.27
CA ASP A 48 19.51 11.17 -3.12
C ASP A 48 19.72 9.67 -3.27
N GLY A 49 19.47 8.89 -2.21
CA GLY A 49 19.42 7.42 -2.26
C GLY A 49 18.37 6.93 -3.24
N ILE A 50 17.14 7.47 -3.17
CA ILE A 50 16.09 7.14 -4.14
C ILE A 50 16.51 7.54 -5.56
N THR A 51 17.08 8.74 -5.74
CA THR A 51 17.54 9.24 -7.03
C THR A 51 18.60 8.31 -7.64
N SER A 52 19.52 7.78 -6.83
CA SER A 52 20.54 6.82 -7.26
C SER A 52 19.97 5.50 -7.80
N ARG A 53 18.73 5.16 -7.41
CA ARG A 53 18.02 3.92 -7.76
C ARG A 53 16.97 4.09 -8.86
N VAL A 54 16.83 5.27 -9.46
CA VAL A 54 15.94 5.48 -10.63
C VAL A 54 16.24 4.51 -11.78
N PRO A 55 17.50 4.16 -12.11
CA PRO A 55 17.76 3.12 -13.12
C PRO A 55 17.19 1.74 -12.78
N TYR A 56 17.19 1.35 -11.50
CA TYR A 56 16.57 0.10 -11.03
C TYR A 56 15.05 0.12 -11.24
N LEU A 57 14.37 1.22 -10.86
CA LEU A 57 12.93 1.39 -11.04
C LEU A 57 12.54 1.35 -12.53
N ALA A 58 13.33 1.99 -13.39
CA ALA A 58 13.15 1.93 -14.83
C ALA A 58 13.33 0.49 -15.39
N ALA A 59 14.34 -0.24 -14.90
CA ALA A 59 14.60 -1.63 -15.30
C ALA A 59 13.51 -2.60 -14.79
N LEU A 60 12.91 -2.31 -13.62
CA LEU A 60 11.76 -3.04 -13.09
C LEU A 60 10.53 -2.85 -13.99
N GLY A 61 10.39 -1.67 -14.61
CA GLY A 61 9.33 -1.39 -15.57
C GLY A 61 8.09 -0.79 -14.93
N VAL A 62 8.23 0.00 -13.85
CA VAL A 62 7.12 0.73 -13.23
C VAL A 62 6.78 2.00 -14.02
N ASP A 63 5.55 2.47 -13.91
CA ASP A 63 5.04 3.68 -14.58
C ASP A 63 5.10 4.89 -13.67
N ALA A 64 5.02 4.67 -12.36
CA ALA A 64 5.10 5.71 -11.35
C ALA A 64 5.71 5.19 -10.05
N VAL A 65 6.20 6.11 -9.23
CA VAL A 65 6.52 5.87 -7.82
C VAL A 65 5.53 6.62 -6.93
N TRP A 66 5.21 6.05 -5.78
CA TRP A 66 4.51 6.69 -4.70
C TRP A 66 5.44 6.75 -3.48
N LEU A 67 5.77 7.99 -3.04
CA LEU A 67 6.55 8.21 -1.83
C LEU A 67 5.63 8.29 -0.62
N SER A 68 5.82 7.41 0.38
CA SER A 68 5.26 7.60 1.72
C SER A 68 5.81 8.88 2.34
N PRO A 69 5.23 9.45 3.42
CA PRO A 69 5.58 10.79 3.90
C PRO A 69 7.08 11.00 4.12
N PHE A 70 7.59 12.10 3.58
CA PHE A 70 8.97 12.55 3.68
C PHE A 70 9.06 13.98 4.25
N TYR A 71 7.97 14.47 4.79
CA TYR A 71 7.82 15.79 5.41
C TYR A 71 8.53 15.87 6.75
N PRO A 72 8.88 17.09 7.24
CA PRO A 72 9.34 17.27 8.61
C PRO A 72 8.39 16.63 9.62
N SER A 73 8.94 15.81 10.51
CA SER A 73 8.18 14.99 11.46
C SER A 73 9.02 14.67 12.69
N ALA A 74 8.37 14.45 13.83
CA ALA A 74 9.01 13.85 15.01
C ALA A 74 9.19 12.33 14.87
N LEU A 75 8.57 11.71 13.85
CA LEU A 75 8.49 10.27 13.63
C LEU A 75 7.68 9.54 14.73
N ALA A 76 6.69 10.23 15.29
CA ALA A 76 5.77 9.61 16.25
C ALA A 76 4.92 8.51 15.58
N ASP A 77 4.71 8.61 14.26
CA ASP A 77 4.06 7.60 13.43
C ASP A 77 4.77 7.48 12.07
N GLY A 78 6.07 7.20 12.09
CA GLY A 78 6.84 6.87 10.89
C GLY A 78 6.88 7.95 9.78
N GLY A 79 6.48 9.19 10.09
CA GLY A 79 6.41 10.32 9.15
C GLY A 79 4.99 10.82 8.90
N TYR A 80 3.97 10.10 9.37
CA TYR A 80 2.56 10.52 9.24
C TYR A 80 2.17 11.62 10.25
N ASP A 81 2.99 11.92 11.26
CA ASP A 81 2.90 13.09 12.14
C ASP A 81 3.60 14.28 11.48
N VAL A 82 2.91 15.00 10.58
CA VAL A 82 3.50 16.02 9.70
C VAL A 82 3.60 17.38 10.40
N ASP A 83 4.84 17.90 10.54
CA ASP A 83 5.13 19.23 11.11
C ASP A 83 4.88 20.36 10.08
N ASP A 84 5.20 20.12 8.81
CA ASP A 84 4.98 21.03 7.68
C ASP A 84 4.77 20.25 6.38
N HIS A 85 3.61 20.40 5.75
CA HIS A 85 3.24 19.69 4.52
C HIS A 85 3.94 20.26 3.26
N ARG A 86 4.72 21.30 3.37
CA ARG A 86 5.37 22.01 2.24
C ARG A 86 6.89 22.06 2.33
N ASP A 87 7.46 21.17 3.12
CA ASP A 87 8.92 21.04 3.23
C ASP A 87 9.34 19.57 3.25
N VAL A 88 10.63 19.31 3.24
CA VAL A 88 11.26 17.98 3.31
C VAL A 88 11.95 17.83 4.67
N ASP A 89 11.80 16.68 5.30
CA ASP A 89 12.51 16.37 6.54
C ASP A 89 14.03 16.44 6.29
N PRO A 90 14.77 17.23 7.10
CA PRO A 90 16.22 17.41 6.90
C PRO A 90 17.03 16.11 7.02
N ARG A 91 16.47 15.05 7.59
CA ARG A 91 17.10 13.70 7.62
C ARG A 91 16.94 12.97 6.29
N ILE A 92 15.98 13.37 5.46
CA ILE A 92 15.63 12.74 4.17
C ILE A 92 16.15 13.58 3.01
N GLY A 93 16.33 14.89 3.20
CA GLY A 93 16.84 15.78 2.16
C GLY A 93 16.31 17.20 2.24
N THR A 94 16.27 17.87 1.11
CA THR A 94 15.77 19.23 0.92
C THR A 94 14.79 19.31 -0.24
N LEU A 95 14.08 20.43 -0.38
CA LEU A 95 13.24 20.70 -1.56
C LEU A 95 14.03 20.66 -2.88
N ALA A 96 15.32 21.04 -2.86
CA ALA A 96 16.17 20.96 -4.04
C ALA A 96 16.51 19.49 -4.40
N ASP A 97 16.66 18.62 -3.42
CA ASP A 97 16.85 17.18 -3.63
C ASP A 97 15.58 16.54 -4.19
N PHE A 98 14.43 16.96 -3.69
CA PHE A 98 13.13 16.57 -4.25
C PHE A 98 12.99 16.99 -5.72
N ASP A 99 13.32 18.23 -6.06
CA ASP A 99 13.26 18.73 -7.45
C ASP A 99 14.20 17.92 -8.37
N ARG A 100 15.39 17.48 -7.87
CA ARG A 100 16.31 16.60 -8.62
C ARG A 100 15.73 15.21 -8.82
N LEU A 101 15.09 14.65 -7.79
CA LEU A 101 14.43 13.34 -7.89
C LEU A 101 13.30 13.38 -8.91
N VAL A 102 12.42 14.39 -8.87
CA VAL A 102 11.35 14.58 -9.86
C VAL A 102 11.91 14.63 -11.28
N ALA A 103 12.96 15.45 -11.50
CA ALA A 103 13.60 15.57 -12.80
C ALA A 103 14.20 14.22 -13.28
N ALA A 104 14.83 13.45 -12.39
CA ALA A 104 15.42 12.15 -12.72
C ALA A 104 14.33 11.10 -13.08
N LEU A 105 13.24 11.05 -12.30
CA LEU A 105 12.11 10.16 -12.57
C LEU A 105 11.44 10.49 -13.91
N HIS A 106 11.14 11.77 -14.16
CA HIS A 106 10.53 12.19 -15.42
C HIS A 106 11.44 11.94 -16.62
N ALA A 107 12.76 12.13 -16.47
CA ALA A 107 13.72 11.79 -17.53
C ALA A 107 13.76 10.28 -17.84
N ALA A 108 13.46 9.44 -16.85
CA ALA A 108 13.31 7.99 -17.02
C ALA A 108 11.91 7.56 -17.50
N GLY A 109 10.98 8.52 -17.69
CA GLY A 109 9.59 8.24 -18.07
C GLY A 109 8.72 7.74 -16.91
N ILE A 110 9.18 7.91 -15.66
CA ILE A 110 8.49 7.50 -14.44
C ILE A 110 7.83 8.73 -13.81
N ARG A 111 6.57 8.60 -13.41
CA ARG A 111 5.81 9.64 -12.72
C ARG A 111 6.02 9.58 -11.22
N ILE A 112 5.65 10.65 -10.51
CA ILE A 112 5.76 10.72 -9.07
C ILE A 112 4.43 11.06 -8.41
N MET A 113 4.09 10.27 -7.41
CA MET A 113 2.99 10.52 -6.47
C MET A 113 3.58 10.72 -5.07
N VAL A 114 2.97 11.61 -4.31
CA VAL A 114 3.33 11.81 -2.90
C VAL A 114 2.14 11.56 -2.00
N ASP A 115 2.42 11.12 -0.78
CA ASP A 115 1.41 10.99 0.25
C ASP A 115 0.95 12.38 0.72
N ILE A 116 -0.34 12.55 0.96
CA ILE A 116 -0.90 13.73 1.62
C ILE A 116 -1.69 13.27 2.84
N VAL A 117 -1.39 13.85 4.01
CA VAL A 117 -1.96 13.46 5.30
C VAL A 117 -2.94 14.52 5.76
N PRO A 118 -4.22 14.46 5.35
CA PRO A 118 -5.15 15.57 5.57
C PRO A 118 -5.96 15.46 6.86
N ASN A 119 -6.08 14.28 7.49
CA ASN A 119 -6.92 14.11 8.67
C ASN A 119 -6.41 14.87 9.88
N HIS A 120 -5.10 14.94 10.06
CA HIS A 120 -4.43 15.50 11.23
C HIS A 120 -3.14 16.23 10.86
N SER A 121 -2.58 16.96 11.78
CA SER A 121 -1.20 17.45 11.72
C SER A 121 -0.38 16.85 12.87
N SER A 122 0.93 17.08 12.89
CA SER A 122 1.72 16.85 14.11
C SER A 122 1.31 17.83 15.21
N ASN A 123 1.48 17.42 16.47
CA ASN A 123 1.41 18.33 17.61
C ASN A 123 2.54 19.39 17.61
N ARG A 124 3.52 19.26 16.71
CA ARG A 124 4.60 20.22 16.47
C ARG A 124 4.30 21.19 15.34
N HIS A 125 3.21 20.97 14.60
CA HIS A 125 2.75 21.88 13.53
C HIS A 125 2.55 23.29 14.08
N ALA A 126 2.88 24.30 13.27
CA ALA A 126 2.84 25.71 13.68
C ALA A 126 1.46 26.12 14.25
N TRP A 127 0.38 25.63 13.66
CA TRP A 127 -0.99 25.91 14.10
C TRP A 127 -1.28 25.32 15.48
N PHE A 128 -0.90 24.05 15.74
CA PHE A 128 -1.16 23.43 17.02
C PHE A 128 -0.35 24.06 18.14
N ARG A 129 0.91 24.40 17.85
CA ARG A 129 1.76 25.14 18.80
C ARG A 129 1.17 26.51 19.11
N ALA A 130 0.65 27.25 18.11
CA ALA A 130 -0.03 28.52 18.32
C ALA A 130 -1.32 28.34 19.14
N ALA A 131 -2.12 27.31 18.85
CA ALA A 131 -3.31 26.95 19.62
C ALA A 131 -3.02 26.68 21.11
N LEU A 132 -1.88 26.06 21.42
CA LEU A 132 -1.45 25.84 22.80
C LEU A 132 -0.93 27.13 23.44
N ALA A 133 -0.04 27.85 22.76
CA ALA A 133 0.62 29.05 23.28
C ALA A 133 -0.36 30.22 23.53
N GLY A 134 -1.42 30.34 22.73
CA GLY A 134 -2.45 31.37 22.86
C GLY A 134 -3.48 31.11 23.99
N GLY A 135 -3.40 29.92 24.61
CA GLY A 135 -4.29 29.56 25.72
C GLY A 135 -5.71 29.14 25.27
N PRO A 136 -6.64 29.01 26.24
CA PRO A 136 -7.97 28.43 25.98
C PRO A 136 -8.86 29.18 24.97
N ASP A 137 -8.59 30.45 24.76
CA ASP A 137 -9.34 31.31 23.85
C ASP A 137 -8.61 31.59 22.52
N ALA A 138 -7.49 30.88 22.26
CA ALA A 138 -6.73 31.05 21.03
C ALA A 138 -7.61 30.73 19.81
N PRO A 139 -7.70 31.60 18.80
CA PRO A 139 -8.47 31.34 17.59
C PRO A 139 -7.95 30.10 16.83
N GLU A 140 -6.69 29.78 16.94
CA GLU A 140 -6.06 28.61 16.33
C GLU A 140 -6.63 27.28 16.88
N ARG A 141 -7.24 27.27 18.08
CA ARG A 141 -7.94 26.07 18.59
C ARG A 141 -9.12 25.66 17.73
N ALA A 142 -9.73 26.60 17.01
CA ALA A 142 -10.81 26.29 16.08
C ALA A 142 -10.34 25.51 14.83
N LEU A 143 -9.03 25.47 14.55
CA LEU A 143 -8.44 24.68 13.48
C LEU A 143 -8.41 23.18 13.79
N TYR A 144 -8.68 22.82 15.05
CA TYR A 144 -8.68 21.44 15.57
C TYR A 144 -10.01 21.14 16.25
N HIS A 145 -10.32 19.87 16.44
CA HIS A 145 -11.46 19.45 17.24
C HIS A 145 -11.13 19.53 18.73
N VAL A 146 -11.24 20.73 19.31
CA VAL A 146 -11.02 20.99 20.74
C VAL A 146 -12.35 21.17 21.44
N ARG A 147 -12.55 20.49 22.58
CA ARG A 147 -13.80 20.50 23.37
C ARG A 147 -13.52 20.61 24.86
N PRO A 148 -14.44 21.21 25.64
CA PRO A 148 -14.36 21.15 27.08
C PRO A 148 -14.54 19.71 27.56
N GLY A 149 -13.77 19.32 28.59
CA GLY A 149 -13.94 18.02 29.24
C GLY A 149 -15.21 17.96 30.08
N THR A 150 -15.56 16.76 30.48
CA THR A 150 -16.70 16.45 31.38
C THR A 150 -16.22 16.25 32.84
N GLY A 151 -17.15 16.01 33.73
CA GLY A 151 -16.87 15.85 35.16
C GLY A 151 -16.44 17.15 35.89
N PRO A 152 -16.09 17.07 37.17
CA PRO A 152 -15.66 18.23 37.95
C PRO A 152 -14.44 18.91 37.37
N GLY A 153 -14.56 20.17 36.96
CA GLY A 153 -13.44 20.93 36.37
C GLY A 153 -13.00 20.46 34.98
N GLY A 154 -13.78 19.62 34.28
CA GLY A 154 -13.44 19.12 32.94
C GLY A 154 -12.29 18.10 32.94
N THR A 155 -12.12 17.36 34.03
CA THR A 155 -10.98 16.42 34.18
C THR A 155 -11.19 15.08 33.45
N GLU A 156 -12.40 14.84 32.98
CA GLU A 156 -12.76 13.66 32.19
C GLU A 156 -12.88 14.03 30.71
N PRO A 157 -12.61 13.12 29.78
CA PRO A 157 -12.70 13.37 28.34
C PRO A 157 -14.15 13.74 27.93
N PRO A 158 -14.34 14.46 26.80
CA PRO A 158 -15.66 14.82 26.30
C PRO A 158 -16.55 13.62 25.96
N GLY A 159 -15.95 12.49 25.58
CA GLY A 159 -16.63 11.25 25.22
C GLY A 159 -15.72 10.03 25.39
N ASP A 160 -16.28 8.84 25.15
CA ASP A 160 -15.60 7.54 25.33
C ASP A 160 -14.93 7.01 24.05
N TRP A 161 -14.79 7.85 23.03
CA TRP A 161 -14.19 7.46 21.75
C TRP A 161 -12.76 6.93 21.90
N ARG A 162 -12.41 5.93 21.07
CA ARG A 162 -11.13 5.24 21.10
C ARG A 162 -10.25 5.63 19.92
N SER A 163 -8.95 5.69 20.16
CA SER A 163 -7.93 5.81 19.12
C SER A 163 -7.76 4.48 18.38
N MET A 164 -7.46 4.55 17.09
CA MET A 164 -7.11 3.39 16.26
C MET A 164 -5.82 2.70 16.75
N PHE A 165 -4.92 3.45 17.38
CA PHE A 165 -3.71 2.92 18.01
C PHE A 165 -3.91 2.51 19.48
N GLY A 166 -5.17 2.45 19.93
CA GLY A 166 -5.52 2.06 21.29
C GLY A 166 -5.55 3.24 22.28
N GLY A 167 -6.28 3.04 23.36
CA GLY A 167 -6.50 4.09 24.36
C GLY A 167 -7.64 5.05 24.00
N SER A 168 -7.72 6.20 24.70
CA SER A 168 -8.67 7.27 24.41
C SER A 168 -8.33 7.95 23.09
N ALA A 169 -9.35 8.43 22.35
CA ALA A 169 -9.18 9.34 21.22
C ALA A 169 -9.13 10.81 21.64
N TRP A 170 -9.20 11.09 22.94
CA TRP A 170 -9.14 12.42 23.49
C TRP A 170 -7.90 12.57 24.37
N GLU A 171 -7.12 13.64 24.13
CA GLU A 171 -5.98 14.00 24.95
C GLU A 171 -6.21 15.36 25.61
N ARG A 172 -5.88 15.46 26.91
CA ARG A 172 -6.09 16.69 27.68
C ARG A 172 -5.02 17.72 27.32
N ILE A 173 -5.48 18.93 27.05
CA ILE A 173 -4.59 20.10 26.93
C ILE A 173 -4.19 20.53 28.33
N ASP A 174 -2.89 20.47 28.63
CA ASP A 174 -2.38 21.01 29.89
C ASP A 174 -2.09 22.51 29.71
N ASP A 175 -3.10 23.33 29.98
CA ASP A 175 -3.00 24.79 29.89
C ASP A 175 -2.15 25.36 31.04
N ARG A 176 -0.86 25.01 31.02
CA ARG A 176 0.13 25.54 31.94
C ARG A 176 1.19 26.33 31.19
N THR A 177 1.70 27.37 31.85
CA THR A 177 2.92 28.05 31.39
C THR A 177 4.13 27.12 31.51
N PRO A 178 5.24 27.36 30.79
CA PRO A 178 6.46 26.56 30.90
C PRO A 178 7.01 26.40 32.30
N ASP A 179 6.69 27.34 33.21
CA ASP A 179 7.04 27.34 34.64
C ASP A 179 5.98 26.65 35.52
N GLY A 180 4.93 26.05 34.91
CA GLY A 180 3.92 25.23 35.58
C GLY A 180 2.77 25.99 36.20
N ALA A 181 2.65 27.32 36.02
CA ALA A 181 1.49 28.08 36.46
C ALA A 181 0.27 27.86 35.53
N PRO A 182 -0.96 27.81 36.07
CA PRO A 182 -2.16 27.76 35.24
C PRO A 182 -2.26 29.00 34.33
N LEU A 183 -2.47 28.83 33.05
CA LEU A 183 -2.71 29.93 32.08
C LEU A 183 -4.03 30.68 32.33
N THR A 184 -4.87 30.19 33.25
CA THR A 184 -6.13 30.84 33.65
C THR A 184 -5.91 31.72 34.86
N GLY A 185 -6.19 33.02 34.73
CA GLY A 185 -6.13 33.97 35.86
C GLY A 185 -7.16 33.63 36.95
N PRO A 186 -6.96 34.20 38.19
CA PRO A 186 -7.83 33.96 39.34
C PRO A 186 -9.21 34.53 39.06
N GLY A 187 -10.25 33.68 38.92
CA GLY A 187 -11.61 34.18 38.91
C GLY A 187 -12.70 33.27 38.38
N THR A 188 -12.43 32.38 37.42
CA THR A 188 -13.44 31.45 36.93
C THR A 188 -12.76 30.13 36.55
N PRO A 189 -13.04 29.02 37.25
CA PRO A 189 -12.57 27.72 36.83
C PRO A 189 -13.18 27.38 35.47
N ARG A 190 -12.40 27.48 34.39
CA ARG A 190 -12.82 26.92 33.10
C ARG A 190 -12.56 25.42 33.13
N PRO A 191 -13.42 24.61 32.55
CA PRO A 191 -13.15 23.19 32.39
C PRO A 191 -11.89 22.99 31.54
N CYS A 192 -11.10 21.98 31.88
CA CYS A 192 -9.98 21.55 31.02
C CYS A 192 -10.48 21.29 29.62
N GLN A 193 -9.70 21.65 28.62
CA GLN A 193 -10.00 21.35 27.22
C GLN A 193 -9.25 20.08 26.79
N TRP A 194 -9.82 19.41 25.81
CA TRP A 194 -9.31 18.19 25.22
C TRP A 194 -9.34 18.31 23.70
N TYR A 195 -8.34 17.76 23.05
CA TYR A 195 -8.36 17.65 21.58
C TYR A 195 -8.57 16.21 21.14
N LEU A 196 -9.23 16.06 20.00
CA LEU A 196 -9.45 14.77 19.34
C LEU A 196 -8.18 14.34 18.60
N HIS A 197 -7.83 13.05 18.70
CA HIS A 197 -6.84 12.38 17.89
C HIS A 197 -7.30 10.96 17.58
N VAL A 198 -7.68 10.70 16.35
CA VAL A 198 -8.10 9.35 15.93
C VAL A 198 -6.92 8.38 15.95
N PHE A 199 -5.70 8.88 15.78
CA PHE A 199 -4.44 8.13 15.84
C PHE A 199 -3.67 8.38 17.14
N ALA A 200 -2.38 8.73 17.07
CA ALA A 200 -1.59 9.03 18.25
C ALA A 200 -1.91 10.41 18.85
N PRO A 201 -1.66 10.65 20.16
CA PRO A 201 -1.79 11.98 20.74
C PRO A 201 -0.91 13.04 20.06
N GLU A 202 0.16 12.62 19.40
CA GLU A 202 1.02 13.47 18.60
C GLU A 202 0.38 13.90 17.28
N GLN A 203 -0.84 13.40 16.95
CA GLN A 203 -1.55 13.62 15.68
C GLN A 203 -2.93 14.24 15.94
N PRO A 204 -3.03 15.52 16.39
CA PRO A 204 -4.30 16.20 16.62
C PRO A 204 -5.11 16.35 15.31
N ASP A 205 -6.38 15.96 15.35
CA ASP A 205 -7.30 15.97 14.21
C ASP A 205 -7.69 17.38 13.81
N LEU A 206 -7.52 17.70 12.52
CA LEU A 206 -7.89 18.98 11.91
C LEU A 206 -9.42 19.12 11.80
N ASN A 207 -9.90 20.35 12.04
CA ASN A 207 -11.30 20.71 11.87
C ASN A 207 -11.59 21.13 10.42
N TRP A 208 -12.06 20.21 9.60
CA TRP A 208 -12.37 20.45 8.19
C TRP A 208 -13.59 21.32 7.93
N ASP A 209 -14.38 21.65 8.95
CA ASP A 209 -15.42 22.68 8.85
C ASP A 209 -14.83 24.08 8.83
N HIS A 210 -13.58 24.23 9.29
CA HIS A 210 -12.91 25.52 9.31
C HIS A 210 -12.34 25.87 7.92
N PRO A 211 -12.71 27.03 7.33
CA PRO A 211 -12.31 27.37 5.96
C PRO A 211 -10.79 27.48 5.77
N ALA A 212 -10.03 27.91 6.78
CA ALA A 212 -8.57 28.00 6.68
C ALA A 212 -7.91 26.63 6.52
N VAL A 213 -8.46 25.56 7.10
CA VAL A 213 -7.96 24.20 6.91
C VAL A 213 -8.15 23.77 5.44
N ARG A 214 -9.33 24.01 4.87
CA ARG A 214 -9.64 23.71 3.46
C ARG A 214 -8.72 24.45 2.51
N GLU A 215 -8.49 25.75 2.74
CA GLU A 215 -7.65 26.58 1.87
C GLU A 215 -6.17 26.22 1.94
N ASP A 216 -5.67 25.89 3.14
CA ASP A 216 -4.26 25.51 3.32
C ASP A 216 -3.92 24.21 2.59
N LEU A 217 -4.82 23.22 2.65
CA LEU A 217 -4.62 21.95 1.94
C LEU A 217 -4.69 22.14 0.40
N LEU A 218 -5.56 23.00 -0.12
CA LEU A 218 -5.54 23.37 -1.54
C LEU A 218 -4.22 24.05 -1.92
N THR A 219 -3.68 24.89 -1.04
CA THR A 219 -2.36 25.52 -1.23
C THR A 219 -1.25 24.48 -1.23
N THR A 220 -1.32 23.48 -0.36
CA THR A 220 -0.37 22.36 -0.30
C THR A 220 -0.41 21.51 -1.57
N LEU A 221 -1.59 21.15 -2.06
CA LEU A 221 -1.72 20.40 -3.31
C LEU A 221 -1.13 21.19 -4.49
N ARG A 222 -1.42 22.49 -4.59
CA ARG A 222 -0.85 23.37 -5.62
C ARG A 222 0.67 23.45 -5.54
N PHE A 223 1.21 23.60 -4.34
CA PHE A 223 2.66 23.66 -4.10
C PHE A 223 3.39 22.43 -4.67
N TRP A 224 2.87 21.23 -4.44
CA TRP A 224 3.48 20.00 -4.95
C TRP A 224 3.23 19.79 -6.46
N CYS A 225 2.04 20.11 -6.97
CA CYS A 225 1.77 20.08 -8.41
C CYS A 225 2.70 21.01 -9.19
N ASP A 226 2.94 22.22 -8.68
CA ASP A 226 3.84 23.22 -9.31
C ASP A 226 5.30 22.76 -9.28
N ARG A 227 5.68 21.86 -8.37
CA ARG A 227 6.99 21.18 -8.32
C ARG A 227 7.09 19.93 -9.19
N GLY A 228 6.02 19.57 -9.91
CA GLY A 228 6.02 18.46 -10.85
C GLY A 228 5.44 17.16 -10.34
N VAL A 229 4.81 17.14 -9.16
CA VAL A 229 4.07 15.96 -8.68
C VAL A 229 2.92 15.64 -9.63
N ASP A 230 2.78 14.38 -10.02
CA ASP A 230 1.79 13.88 -10.99
C ASP A 230 0.51 13.38 -10.34
N GLY A 231 0.55 13.06 -9.05
CA GLY A 231 -0.62 12.58 -8.30
C GLY A 231 -0.36 12.48 -6.80
N PHE A 232 -1.41 12.13 -6.06
CA PHE A 232 -1.37 12.03 -4.61
C PHE A 232 -1.96 10.70 -4.13
N ARG A 233 -1.44 10.19 -3.03
CA ARG A 233 -2.16 9.22 -2.19
C ARG A 233 -2.72 9.97 -1.00
N VAL A 234 -4.03 9.87 -0.80
CA VAL A 234 -4.72 10.54 0.31
C VAL A 234 -4.80 9.59 1.48
N ASP A 235 -4.00 9.87 2.49
CA ASP A 235 -3.97 9.13 3.75
C ASP A 235 -5.32 9.24 4.47
N PHE A 236 -5.81 8.12 4.99
CA PHE A 236 -7.02 8.02 5.79
C PHE A 236 -8.19 8.86 5.23
N ALA A 237 -8.43 8.71 3.93
CA ALA A 237 -9.39 9.53 3.18
C ALA A 237 -10.79 9.62 3.81
N PRO A 238 -11.37 8.61 4.48
CA PRO A 238 -12.68 8.71 5.11
C PRO A 238 -12.74 9.61 6.34
N GLY A 239 -11.60 10.02 6.90
CA GLY A 239 -11.52 10.58 8.25
C GLY A 239 -11.75 12.09 8.37
N MET A 240 -11.80 12.87 7.28
CA MET A 240 -11.81 14.34 7.38
C MET A 240 -13.12 14.92 7.86
N ALA A 241 -14.26 14.46 7.37
CA ALA A 241 -15.57 14.92 7.83
C ALA A 241 -15.98 14.18 9.10
N LYS A 242 -16.34 14.93 10.15
CA LYS A 242 -16.72 14.37 11.45
C LYS A 242 -18.03 14.98 11.96
N ASP A 243 -18.87 14.14 12.57
CA ASP A 243 -20.05 14.61 13.31
C ASP A 243 -19.66 14.87 14.77
N MET A 244 -19.48 16.14 15.07
CA MET A 244 -19.11 16.62 16.40
C MET A 244 -20.31 17.16 17.19
N SER A 245 -21.54 16.76 16.84
CA SER A 245 -22.75 17.14 17.56
C SER A 245 -22.84 16.41 18.91
N GLU A 246 -23.30 17.16 19.94
CA GLU A 246 -23.51 16.61 21.27
C GLU A 246 -24.97 16.23 21.51
N PRO A 247 -25.31 15.19 22.28
CA PRO A 247 -24.34 14.30 22.96
C PRO A 247 -23.62 13.37 22.00
N TYR A 248 -22.33 13.12 22.24
CA TYR A 248 -21.56 12.20 21.41
C TYR A 248 -22.16 10.80 21.47
N ARG A 249 -22.19 10.16 20.32
CA ARG A 249 -22.62 8.78 20.21
C ARG A 249 -21.65 7.87 20.98
N PRO A 250 -22.14 7.01 21.90
CA PRO A 250 -21.27 6.14 22.68
C PRO A 250 -20.46 5.18 21.82
N MET A 251 -19.21 4.90 22.20
CA MET A 251 -18.32 3.99 21.47
C MET A 251 -18.92 2.60 21.26
N ALA A 252 -19.71 2.11 22.21
CA ALA A 252 -20.37 0.81 22.10
C ALA A 252 -21.40 0.75 20.95
N GLU A 253 -21.84 1.90 20.43
CA GLU A 253 -22.81 2.02 19.34
C GLU A 253 -22.13 2.35 17.99
N ILE A 254 -20.79 2.45 17.97
CA ILE A 254 -20.01 2.82 16.80
C ILE A 254 -19.23 1.58 16.32
N PRO A 255 -19.64 0.93 15.22
CA PRO A 255 -18.88 -0.17 14.66
C PRO A 255 -17.60 0.38 14.01
N TRP A 256 -16.42 -0.04 14.50
CA TRP A 256 -15.16 0.31 13.84
C TRP A 256 -14.91 -0.49 12.57
N TRP A 257 -15.46 -1.70 12.49
CA TRP A 257 -15.37 -2.55 11.32
C TRP A 257 -16.44 -3.66 11.35
N PRO A 258 -17.16 -3.94 10.24
CA PRO A 258 -17.21 -3.10 9.02
C PRO A 258 -17.86 -1.74 9.28
N LEU A 259 -17.44 -0.72 8.53
CA LEU A 259 -18.09 0.59 8.59
C LEU A 259 -19.53 0.51 8.06
N PRO A 260 -20.45 1.33 8.60
CA PRO A 260 -21.81 1.44 8.08
C PRO A 260 -21.82 1.89 6.62
N GLU A 261 -22.69 1.28 5.80
CA GLU A 261 -22.80 1.63 4.37
C GLU A 261 -23.59 2.93 4.10
N ASP A 262 -24.21 3.49 5.12
CA ASP A 262 -25.09 4.67 5.03
C ASP A 262 -24.43 6.00 5.40
N GLY A 263 -23.10 6.00 5.61
CA GLY A 263 -22.36 7.20 6.01
C GLY A 263 -22.66 7.71 7.43
N SER A 264 -23.27 6.88 8.28
CA SER A 264 -23.71 7.28 9.63
C SER A 264 -22.63 7.22 10.71
N HIS A 265 -21.40 6.75 10.38
CA HIS A 265 -20.31 6.74 11.34
C HIS A 265 -19.88 8.16 11.70
N PRO A 266 -19.75 8.53 13.00
CA PRO A 266 -19.50 9.92 13.38
C PRO A 266 -18.12 10.43 12.97
N LEU A 267 -17.13 9.57 12.85
CA LEU A 267 -15.73 9.95 12.59
C LEU A 267 -15.25 9.58 11.20
N LEU A 268 -15.95 8.70 10.48
CA LEU A 268 -15.45 8.09 9.24
C LEU A 268 -16.54 7.99 8.18
N ASP A 269 -16.13 8.06 6.92
CA ASP A 269 -16.93 7.74 5.74
C ASP A 269 -18.27 8.51 5.66
N ARG A 270 -18.24 9.78 6.04
CA ARG A 270 -19.38 10.67 5.93
C ARG A 270 -19.49 11.25 4.51
N ASP A 271 -20.72 11.47 4.05
CA ASP A 271 -20.96 11.99 2.70
C ASP A 271 -20.35 13.39 2.48
N GLU A 272 -20.25 14.20 3.55
CA GLU A 272 -19.68 15.55 3.50
C GLU A 272 -18.20 15.59 3.10
N VAL A 273 -17.47 14.46 3.18
CA VAL A 273 -16.07 14.37 2.73
C VAL A 273 -15.95 14.60 1.22
N HIS A 274 -16.96 14.20 0.45
CA HIS A 274 -16.96 14.35 -1.01
C HIS A 274 -17.04 15.79 -1.47
N ASP A 275 -17.61 16.72 -0.68
CA ASP A 275 -17.58 18.16 -0.95
C ASP A 275 -16.14 18.71 -0.85
N ILE A 276 -15.34 18.19 0.09
CA ILE A 276 -13.93 18.54 0.22
C ILE A 276 -13.18 18.07 -1.02
N TYR A 277 -13.37 16.82 -1.42
CA TYR A 277 -12.71 16.23 -2.57
C TYR A 277 -13.13 16.84 -3.91
N ALA A 278 -14.36 17.33 -4.05
CA ALA A 278 -14.78 18.04 -5.25
C ALA A 278 -13.94 19.29 -5.52
N ALA A 279 -13.55 20.04 -4.46
CA ALA A 279 -12.65 21.17 -4.59
C ALA A 279 -11.22 20.74 -4.97
N TRP A 280 -10.73 19.63 -4.42
CA TRP A 280 -9.42 19.06 -4.78
C TRP A 280 -9.43 18.60 -6.23
N ARG A 281 -10.48 17.89 -6.64
CA ARG A 281 -10.62 17.39 -8.02
C ARG A 281 -10.57 18.55 -9.02
N ALA A 282 -11.30 19.63 -8.77
CA ALA A 282 -11.29 20.81 -9.63
C ALA A 282 -9.90 21.43 -9.77
N LEU A 283 -9.11 21.47 -8.69
CA LEU A 283 -7.72 21.91 -8.73
C LEU A 283 -6.85 20.97 -9.56
N LEU A 284 -6.91 19.67 -9.30
CA LEU A 284 -6.05 18.66 -9.95
C LEU A 284 -6.34 18.57 -11.45
N GLU A 285 -7.59 18.71 -11.88
CA GLU A 285 -8.00 18.73 -13.29
C GLU A 285 -7.58 20.02 -14.02
N SER A 286 -7.27 21.11 -13.29
CA SER A 286 -6.83 22.37 -13.90
C SER A 286 -5.41 22.30 -14.45
N TYR A 287 -4.63 21.29 -14.11
CA TYR A 287 -3.29 21.07 -14.66
C TYR A 287 -3.32 20.37 -16.02
N ASP A 288 -2.29 20.54 -16.84
CA ASP A 288 -2.12 19.84 -18.12
C ASP A 288 -0.72 19.18 -18.18
N PRO A 289 -0.63 17.84 -18.16
CA PRO A 289 -1.74 16.88 -18.02
C PRO A 289 -2.42 16.97 -16.65
N PRO A 290 -3.71 16.55 -16.57
CA PRO A 290 -4.43 16.52 -15.30
C PRO A 290 -3.69 15.68 -14.25
N ARG A 291 -3.78 16.13 -12.99
CA ARG A 291 -3.33 15.36 -11.81
C ARG A 291 -4.51 14.57 -11.27
N PHE A 292 -4.21 13.58 -10.43
CA PHE A 292 -5.23 12.75 -9.79
C PHE A 292 -4.85 12.45 -8.34
N ALA A 293 -5.76 11.83 -7.61
CA ALA A 293 -5.43 11.24 -6.33
C ALA A 293 -6.06 9.85 -6.19
N VAL A 294 -5.42 8.99 -5.39
CA VAL A 294 -5.95 7.72 -4.95
C VAL A 294 -6.30 7.81 -3.46
N ALA A 295 -7.55 7.47 -3.12
CA ALA A 295 -7.99 7.46 -1.73
C ALA A 295 -7.54 6.18 -1.02
N GLU A 296 -6.90 6.32 0.15
CA GLU A 296 -6.87 5.23 1.11
C GLU A 296 -8.21 5.19 1.82
N ALA A 297 -9.13 4.39 1.30
CA ALA A 297 -10.50 4.31 1.79
C ALA A 297 -10.84 2.87 2.20
N GLY A 298 -10.61 2.56 3.49
CA GLY A 298 -11.10 1.33 4.12
C GLY A 298 -12.59 1.44 4.39
N VAL A 299 -13.41 1.41 3.32
CA VAL A 299 -14.87 1.56 3.39
C VAL A 299 -15.56 0.37 2.73
N ALA A 300 -16.88 0.24 2.94
CA ALA A 300 -17.67 -0.77 2.27
C ALA A 300 -17.55 -0.67 0.73
N ALA A 301 -17.64 -1.81 0.05
CA ALA A 301 -17.50 -1.86 -1.41
C ALA A 301 -18.49 -0.93 -2.14
N SER A 302 -19.73 -0.81 -1.63
CA SER A 302 -20.76 0.09 -2.16
C SER A 302 -20.39 1.58 -2.09
N ARG A 303 -19.46 1.97 -1.22
CA ARG A 303 -19.05 3.36 -0.99
C ARG A 303 -17.75 3.76 -1.70
N ARG A 304 -16.87 2.80 -2.06
CA ARG A 304 -15.63 3.09 -2.79
C ARG A 304 -15.81 3.89 -4.09
N PRO A 305 -16.85 3.64 -4.91
CA PRO A 305 -17.06 4.41 -6.14
C PRO A 305 -17.17 5.92 -5.94
N ALA A 306 -17.72 6.39 -4.81
CA ALA A 306 -17.80 7.81 -4.51
C ALA A 306 -16.42 8.46 -4.33
N TYR A 307 -15.48 7.77 -3.68
CA TYR A 307 -14.10 8.23 -3.53
C TYR A 307 -13.36 8.25 -4.87
N ALA A 308 -13.50 7.20 -5.68
CA ALA A 308 -12.91 7.14 -7.01
C ALA A 308 -13.44 8.24 -7.93
N ALA A 309 -14.74 8.52 -7.90
CA ALA A 309 -15.34 9.62 -8.65
C ALA A 309 -14.85 10.99 -8.19
N SER A 310 -14.61 11.17 -6.89
CA SER A 310 -14.17 12.44 -6.30
C SER A 310 -12.68 12.71 -6.50
N LEU A 311 -11.81 11.68 -6.55
CA LEU A 311 -10.35 11.85 -6.55
C LEU A 311 -9.67 11.30 -7.80
N GLY A 312 -10.23 10.28 -8.43
CA GLY A 312 -9.70 9.59 -9.61
C GLY A 312 -9.55 8.09 -9.40
N GLN A 313 -9.12 7.66 -8.21
CA GLN A 313 -9.07 6.25 -7.78
C GLN A 313 -9.36 6.13 -6.27
N ALA A 314 -9.73 4.92 -5.84
CA ALA A 314 -9.75 4.51 -4.44
C ALA A 314 -9.09 3.13 -4.33
N PHE A 315 -8.35 2.88 -3.26
CA PHE A 315 -7.76 1.58 -3.02
C PHE A 315 -8.84 0.52 -2.77
N ASN A 316 -8.68 -0.60 -3.47
CA ASN A 316 -9.40 -1.83 -3.18
C ASN A 316 -8.46 -2.79 -2.46
N PHE A 317 -8.66 -2.96 -1.15
CA PHE A 317 -7.81 -3.80 -0.31
C PHE A 317 -8.23 -5.28 -0.29
N GLN A 318 -9.30 -5.67 -1.03
CA GLN A 318 -9.78 -7.05 -1.01
C GLN A 318 -8.71 -8.06 -1.43
N MET A 319 -7.84 -7.71 -2.41
CA MET A 319 -6.73 -8.59 -2.81
C MET A 319 -5.63 -8.66 -1.76
N GLN A 320 -5.37 -7.57 -1.04
CA GLN A 320 -4.45 -7.53 0.09
C GLN A 320 -4.95 -8.39 1.26
N ASP A 321 -6.27 -8.41 1.50
CA ASP A 321 -6.88 -9.17 2.57
C ASP A 321 -7.11 -10.63 2.21
N ALA A 322 -7.10 -10.97 0.90
CA ALA A 322 -7.40 -12.31 0.42
C ALA A 322 -6.46 -13.36 1.00
N ASP A 323 -7.05 -14.44 1.50
CA ASP A 323 -6.35 -15.67 1.85
C ASP A 323 -6.03 -16.47 0.58
N TRP A 324 -5.01 -17.34 0.62
CA TRP A 324 -4.62 -18.14 -0.53
C TRP A 324 -5.61 -19.29 -0.78
N SER A 325 -6.71 -18.95 -1.42
CA SER A 325 -7.72 -19.91 -1.87
C SER A 325 -8.45 -19.39 -3.12
N ALA A 326 -8.95 -20.30 -3.95
CA ALA A 326 -9.74 -19.94 -5.13
C ALA A 326 -10.97 -19.09 -4.77
N ARG A 327 -11.60 -19.38 -3.62
CA ARG A 327 -12.75 -18.62 -3.12
C ARG A 327 -12.37 -17.18 -2.77
N SER A 328 -11.34 -16.97 -1.96
CA SER A 328 -10.94 -15.66 -1.46
C SER A 328 -10.36 -14.79 -2.58
N ILE A 329 -9.44 -15.33 -3.39
CA ILE A 329 -8.88 -14.62 -4.55
C ILE A 329 -9.98 -14.30 -5.58
N GLY A 330 -10.89 -15.27 -5.85
CA GLY A 330 -12.02 -15.06 -6.77
C GLY A 330 -12.96 -13.96 -6.29
N TRP A 331 -13.25 -13.88 -5.00
CA TRP A 331 -14.02 -12.80 -4.38
C TRP A 331 -13.33 -11.44 -4.55
N ALA A 332 -12.01 -11.38 -4.33
CA ALA A 332 -11.25 -10.14 -4.50
C ALA A 332 -11.24 -9.66 -5.96
N ILE A 333 -11.11 -10.60 -6.93
CA ILE A 333 -11.18 -10.27 -8.36
C ILE A 333 -12.58 -9.73 -8.72
N ASP A 334 -13.65 -10.39 -8.28
CA ASP A 334 -15.03 -9.95 -8.56
C ASP A 334 -15.28 -8.53 -7.99
N GLY A 335 -14.80 -8.25 -6.78
CA GLY A 335 -14.91 -6.94 -6.17
C GLY A 335 -14.19 -5.84 -6.96
N GLY A 336 -12.97 -6.12 -7.42
CA GLY A 336 -12.21 -5.18 -8.24
C GLY A 336 -12.86 -4.95 -9.62
N LEU A 337 -13.38 -5.99 -10.26
CA LEU A 337 -14.09 -5.87 -11.53
C LEU A 337 -15.41 -5.09 -11.38
N ALA A 338 -16.09 -5.23 -10.22
CA ALA A 338 -17.27 -4.42 -9.91
C ALA A 338 -16.92 -2.93 -9.77
N ASP A 339 -15.80 -2.60 -9.10
CA ASP A 339 -15.31 -1.24 -9.03
C ASP A 339 -14.94 -0.69 -10.42
N GLU A 340 -14.24 -1.47 -11.24
CA GLU A 340 -13.88 -1.08 -12.61
C GLU A 340 -15.11 -0.77 -13.46
N ALA A 341 -16.16 -1.58 -13.37
CA ALA A 341 -17.40 -1.38 -14.12
C ALA A 341 -18.09 -0.05 -13.78
N VAL A 342 -17.95 0.44 -12.53
CA VAL A 342 -18.57 1.70 -12.08
C VAL A 342 -17.66 2.89 -12.30
N CYS A 343 -16.35 2.75 -12.02
CA CYS A 343 -15.39 3.86 -11.98
C CYS A 343 -14.53 3.95 -13.24
N GLY A 344 -14.58 2.94 -14.12
CA GLY A 344 -13.71 2.83 -15.30
C GLY A 344 -12.25 2.55 -14.96
N SER A 345 -11.96 2.16 -13.73
CA SER A 345 -10.65 1.68 -13.22
C SER A 345 -10.82 1.04 -11.86
N THR A 346 -9.91 0.14 -11.51
CA THR A 346 -9.75 -0.42 -10.17
C THR A 346 -8.27 -0.42 -9.77
N THR A 347 -8.00 -0.71 -8.50
CA THR A 347 -6.63 -0.81 -7.98
C THR A 347 -6.39 -2.19 -7.39
N TRP A 348 -5.20 -2.72 -7.59
CA TRP A 348 -4.77 -4.02 -7.06
C TRP A 348 -3.58 -3.82 -6.15
N VAL A 349 -3.73 -4.21 -4.89
CA VAL A 349 -2.71 -4.09 -3.85
C VAL A 349 -2.51 -5.47 -3.21
N LEU A 350 -1.28 -5.99 -3.20
CA LEU A 350 -0.94 -7.23 -2.47
C LEU A 350 -0.39 -6.94 -1.07
N GLY A 351 0.32 -5.84 -0.91
CA GLY A 351 0.90 -5.41 0.34
C GLY A 351 1.25 -3.94 0.34
N CYS A 352 1.46 -3.36 1.51
CA CYS A 352 1.89 -1.99 1.72
C CYS A 352 2.69 -1.89 3.03
N HIS A 353 3.11 -0.70 3.39
CA HIS A 353 3.88 -0.43 4.62
C HIS A 353 3.07 -0.57 5.93
N ASP A 354 1.78 -0.90 5.86
CA ASP A 354 0.88 -1.05 7.00
C ASP A 354 0.43 -2.49 7.25
N THR A 355 0.85 -3.42 6.39
CA THR A 355 0.46 -4.82 6.48
C THR A 355 1.65 -5.76 6.50
N PRO A 356 1.52 -6.94 7.14
CA PRO A 356 2.55 -7.96 7.05
C PRO A 356 2.89 -8.29 5.60
N ARG A 357 4.17 -8.48 5.31
CA ARG A 357 4.65 -8.76 3.96
C ARG A 357 3.95 -9.96 3.32
N VAL A 358 3.61 -9.83 2.05
CA VAL A 358 2.83 -10.82 1.30
C VAL A 358 3.44 -12.22 1.35
N THR A 359 4.77 -12.32 1.25
CA THR A 359 5.51 -13.59 1.33
C THR A 359 5.27 -14.29 2.67
N THR A 360 5.30 -13.57 3.78
CA THR A 360 5.03 -14.14 5.10
C THR A 360 3.54 -14.45 5.28
N ARG A 361 2.67 -13.52 4.92
CA ARG A 361 1.22 -13.66 5.06
C ARG A 361 0.69 -14.90 4.32
N LEU A 362 1.10 -15.10 3.07
CA LEU A 362 0.65 -16.25 2.28
C LEU A 362 1.33 -17.58 2.65
N GLY A 363 2.26 -17.56 3.60
CA GLY A 363 2.86 -18.76 4.19
C GLY A 363 2.03 -19.39 5.34
N PHE A 364 0.92 -18.77 5.73
CA PHE A 364 -0.03 -19.35 6.67
C PHE A 364 -1.11 -20.13 5.93
N ASP A 365 -1.54 -21.24 6.53
CA ASP A 365 -2.71 -21.97 6.07
C ASP A 365 -3.92 -21.57 6.93
N PRO A 366 -5.01 -21.05 6.35
CA PRO A 366 -6.21 -20.71 7.09
C PRO A 366 -6.82 -21.88 7.86
N ALA A 367 -6.56 -23.12 7.45
CA ALA A 367 -6.98 -24.30 8.17
C ALA A 367 -6.27 -24.52 9.52
N ASP A 368 -5.10 -23.88 9.71
CA ASP A 368 -4.32 -23.95 10.95
C ASP A 368 -4.72 -22.87 11.98
N ASP A 369 -5.74 -22.09 11.69
CA ASP A 369 -6.22 -21.04 12.59
C ASP A 369 -6.86 -21.63 13.85
N ALA A 370 -6.12 -21.55 14.97
CA ALA A 370 -6.56 -22.10 16.26
C ALA A 370 -7.70 -21.28 16.91
N GLU A 371 -7.93 -20.06 16.49
CA GLU A 371 -9.03 -19.21 17.00
C GLU A 371 -10.36 -19.54 16.32
N GLY A 372 -10.32 -20.30 15.23
CA GLY A 372 -11.38 -21.12 14.65
C GLY A 372 -12.77 -20.51 14.60
N GLY A 373 -12.92 -19.30 14.02
CA GLY A 373 -14.23 -18.82 13.58
C GLY A 373 -14.53 -19.33 12.16
N GLU A 374 -15.75 -19.79 11.91
CA GLU A 374 -16.14 -19.98 10.50
C GLU A 374 -15.95 -18.65 9.74
N PRO A 375 -15.25 -18.68 8.58
CA PRO A 375 -15.09 -17.47 7.78
C PRO A 375 -16.47 -16.88 7.48
N ASP A 376 -16.64 -15.58 7.68
CA ASP A 376 -17.84 -14.90 7.25
C ASP A 376 -18.05 -15.15 5.74
N PRO A 377 -19.16 -15.77 5.33
CA PRO A 377 -19.39 -16.07 3.92
C PRO A 377 -19.40 -14.80 3.03
N SER A 378 -19.67 -13.63 3.61
CA SER A 378 -19.67 -12.34 2.91
C SER A 378 -18.27 -11.72 2.83
N TYR A 379 -17.33 -12.14 3.71
CA TYR A 379 -15.95 -11.67 3.74
C TYR A 379 -14.98 -12.87 3.90
N PRO A 380 -14.72 -13.62 2.83
CA PRO A 380 -13.92 -14.85 2.88
C PRO A 380 -12.41 -14.54 2.84
N ALA A 381 -11.93 -13.69 3.76
CA ALA A 381 -10.57 -13.17 3.73
C ALA A 381 -10.09 -12.78 5.14
N GLY A 382 -8.79 -12.46 5.27
CA GLY A 382 -8.21 -11.85 6.47
C GLY A 382 -7.69 -12.83 7.53
N ILE A 383 -7.87 -14.14 7.36
CA ILE A 383 -7.36 -15.13 8.31
C ILE A 383 -5.83 -15.14 8.30
N ALA A 384 -5.22 -15.24 7.13
CA ALA A 384 -3.76 -15.24 6.98
C ALA A 384 -3.13 -13.94 7.51
N GLN A 385 -3.80 -12.80 7.35
CA GLN A 385 -3.34 -11.52 7.88
C GLN A 385 -3.38 -11.49 9.42
N ARG A 386 -4.47 -12.00 10.03
CA ARG A 386 -4.57 -12.14 11.49
C ARG A 386 -3.50 -13.07 12.04
N MET A 387 -3.30 -14.24 11.40
CA MET A 387 -2.24 -15.18 11.77
C MET A 387 -0.85 -14.56 11.67
N ALA A 388 -0.57 -13.78 10.63
CA ALA A 388 0.70 -13.07 10.47
C ALA A 388 0.91 -12.04 11.60
N ARG A 389 -0.11 -11.28 12.00
CA ARG A 389 -0.04 -10.36 13.14
C ARG A 389 0.23 -11.09 14.46
N ALA A 390 -0.45 -12.23 14.69
CA ALA A 390 -0.20 -13.07 15.87
C ALA A 390 1.23 -13.63 15.87
N TRP A 391 1.74 -14.05 14.71
CA TRP A 391 3.11 -14.54 14.54
C TRP A 391 4.15 -13.45 14.82
N ILE A 392 3.94 -12.22 14.35
CA ILE A 392 4.78 -11.05 14.67
C ILE A 392 4.76 -10.80 16.19
N GLY A 393 3.57 -10.85 16.81
CA GLY A 393 3.41 -10.70 18.26
C GLY A 393 4.16 -11.75 19.08
N ALA A 394 4.39 -12.93 18.51
CA ALA A 394 5.09 -14.05 19.10
C ALA A 394 6.57 -14.19 18.62
N ASP A 395 7.22 -13.13 18.18
CA ASP A 395 8.61 -13.12 17.71
C ASP A 395 8.89 -14.15 16.60
N GLY A 396 7.91 -14.43 15.74
CA GLY A 396 8.08 -15.39 14.68
C GLY A 396 7.99 -16.88 15.07
N VAL A 397 7.54 -17.17 16.30
CA VAL A 397 7.54 -18.55 16.82
C VAL A 397 6.22 -19.27 16.55
N ALA A 398 5.09 -18.58 16.66
CA ALA A 398 3.75 -19.16 16.51
C ALA A 398 2.76 -18.12 15.98
N PRO A 399 1.73 -18.52 15.21
CA PRO A 399 1.44 -19.86 14.69
C PRO A 399 2.49 -20.37 13.68
N PRO A 400 2.47 -21.67 13.29
CA PRO A 400 3.39 -22.19 12.29
C PRO A 400 3.28 -21.45 10.94
N GLN A 401 4.42 -21.09 10.33
CA GLN A 401 4.51 -20.40 9.07
C GLN A 401 5.43 -21.17 8.11
N ASN A 402 5.00 -21.33 6.85
CA ASN A 402 5.78 -21.98 5.81
C ASN A 402 6.37 -20.95 4.83
N ALA A 403 7.61 -20.52 5.05
CA ALA A 403 8.26 -19.49 4.26
C ALA A 403 8.41 -19.87 2.77
N VAL A 404 8.72 -21.13 2.47
CA VAL A 404 8.90 -21.61 1.08
C VAL A 404 7.57 -21.56 0.33
N GLN A 405 6.50 -22.01 0.97
CA GLN A 405 5.16 -21.95 0.39
C GLN A 405 4.66 -20.52 0.25
N GLY A 406 4.96 -19.67 1.24
CA GLY A 406 4.61 -18.25 1.20
C GLY A 406 5.27 -17.51 0.04
N GLU A 407 6.55 -17.73 -0.21
CA GLU A 407 7.24 -17.17 -1.38
C GLU A 407 6.63 -17.66 -2.69
N ARG A 408 6.38 -18.96 -2.80
CA ARG A 408 5.76 -19.57 -3.98
C ARG A 408 4.38 -18.97 -4.27
N ARG A 409 3.53 -18.84 -3.25
CA ARG A 409 2.20 -18.23 -3.34
C ARG A 409 2.27 -16.74 -3.65
N ALA A 410 3.21 -16.00 -3.07
CA ALA A 410 3.42 -14.59 -3.36
C ALA A 410 3.80 -14.33 -4.83
N ARG A 411 4.69 -15.15 -5.40
CA ARG A 411 5.04 -15.14 -6.83
C ARG A 411 3.80 -15.42 -7.70
N ALA A 412 2.99 -16.40 -7.34
CA ALA A 412 1.77 -16.75 -8.05
C ALA A 412 0.72 -15.63 -7.95
N ALA A 413 0.51 -15.04 -6.77
CA ALA A 413 -0.40 -13.91 -6.56
C ALA A 413 0.03 -12.67 -7.37
N ALA A 414 1.32 -12.37 -7.41
CA ALA A 414 1.85 -11.27 -8.23
C ALA A 414 1.49 -11.45 -9.73
N MET A 415 1.62 -12.67 -10.25
CA MET A 415 1.24 -12.96 -11.63
C MET A 415 -0.27 -12.84 -11.89
N ILE A 416 -1.12 -13.20 -10.90
CA ILE A 416 -2.56 -12.95 -11.00
C ILE A 416 -2.80 -11.45 -11.16
N VAL A 417 -2.28 -10.64 -10.23
CA VAL A 417 -2.50 -9.17 -10.22
C VAL A 417 -1.95 -8.52 -11.49
N MET A 418 -0.78 -8.93 -11.97
CA MET A 418 -0.22 -8.43 -13.22
C MET A 418 -1.09 -8.75 -14.44
N ALA A 419 -1.92 -9.81 -14.43
CA ALA A 419 -2.81 -10.17 -15.54
C ALA A 419 -4.16 -9.45 -15.48
N LEU A 420 -4.55 -8.89 -14.33
CA LEU A 420 -5.83 -8.21 -14.14
C LEU A 420 -5.85 -6.82 -14.81
N PRO A 421 -7.03 -6.31 -15.24
CA PRO A 421 -7.19 -4.93 -15.70
C PRO A 421 -7.08 -3.95 -14.53
N GLY A 422 -6.77 -2.68 -14.79
CA GLY A 422 -6.67 -1.64 -13.76
C GLY A 422 -5.24 -1.41 -13.26
N ALA A 423 -5.08 -0.50 -12.28
CA ALA A 423 -3.79 -0.12 -11.73
C ALA A 423 -3.27 -1.13 -10.70
N MET A 424 -1.96 -1.35 -10.68
CA MET A 424 -1.27 -2.22 -9.73
C MET A 424 -0.36 -1.38 -8.84
N TYR A 425 -0.46 -1.58 -7.52
CA TYR A 425 0.40 -0.94 -6.54
C TYR A 425 1.31 -1.99 -5.91
N LEU A 426 2.61 -1.80 -6.02
CA LEU A 426 3.67 -2.67 -5.53
C LEU A 426 4.34 -2.03 -4.32
N TYR A 427 4.49 -2.74 -3.24
CA TYR A 427 5.30 -2.27 -2.12
C TYR A 427 6.77 -2.67 -2.29
N GLN A 428 7.69 -1.74 -1.97
CA GLN A 428 9.13 -2.00 -2.03
C GLN A 428 9.51 -3.30 -1.32
N GLY A 429 10.24 -4.17 -2.02
CA GLY A 429 10.67 -5.47 -1.52
C GLY A 429 9.74 -6.64 -1.83
N ASP A 430 8.51 -6.41 -2.32
CA ASP A 430 7.65 -7.50 -2.80
C ASP A 430 8.28 -8.16 -4.03
N GLU A 431 8.92 -7.37 -4.90
CA GLU A 431 9.66 -7.86 -6.08
C GLU A 431 10.91 -8.65 -5.71
N LEU A 432 11.37 -8.56 -4.47
CA LEU A 432 12.49 -9.35 -3.93
C LEU A 432 12.00 -10.57 -3.13
N GLY A 433 10.69 -10.75 -2.96
CA GLY A 433 10.13 -11.79 -2.10
C GLY A 433 10.54 -11.63 -0.64
N LEU A 434 10.72 -10.40 -0.14
CA LEU A 434 11.17 -10.17 1.22
C LEU A 434 10.16 -10.69 2.24
N PRO A 435 10.61 -11.45 3.25
CA PRO A 435 9.78 -11.86 4.37
C PRO A 435 9.58 -10.72 5.38
N GLU A 436 8.61 -10.88 6.26
CA GLU A 436 8.42 -10.05 7.45
C GLU A 436 9.55 -10.27 8.45
N VAL A 437 9.88 -9.24 9.25
CA VAL A 437 10.86 -9.32 10.33
C VAL A 437 10.14 -9.26 11.69
N PRO A 438 9.84 -10.39 12.34
CA PRO A 438 8.98 -10.43 13.52
C PRO A 438 9.72 -10.13 14.83
N ASP A 439 11.04 -10.33 14.86
CA ASP A 439 11.88 -10.38 16.05
C ASP A 439 12.71 -9.11 16.29
N ILE A 440 12.19 -7.97 15.82
CA ILE A 440 12.82 -6.67 16.11
C ILE A 440 12.86 -6.46 17.62
N PRO A 441 14.06 -6.17 18.22
CA PRO A 441 14.19 -5.93 19.65
C PRO A 441 13.27 -4.79 20.12
N GLU A 442 12.63 -4.92 21.29
CA GLU A 442 11.69 -3.91 21.82
C GLU A 442 12.29 -2.48 21.84
N GLY A 443 13.57 -2.35 22.17
CA GLY A 443 14.27 -1.06 22.19
C GLY A 443 14.57 -0.46 20.81
N ARG A 444 14.28 -1.17 19.71
CA ARG A 444 14.45 -0.73 18.33
C ARG A 444 13.11 -0.50 17.61
N LEU A 445 11.98 -0.86 18.24
CA LEU A 445 10.64 -0.61 17.71
C LEU A 445 10.37 0.90 17.64
N GLN A 446 9.69 1.33 16.59
CA GLN A 446 9.38 2.73 16.27
C GLN A 446 7.88 2.97 16.09
N ASP A 447 7.10 1.92 15.77
CA ASP A 447 5.67 2.04 15.52
C ASP A 447 4.90 2.37 16.82
N PRO A 448 4.04 3.41 16.84
CA PRO A 448 3.22 3.78 18.00
C PRO A 448 2.30 2.66 18.49
N ILE A 449 1.87 1.76 17.61
CA ILE A 449 1.06 0.58 17.98
C ILE A 449 1.80 -0.28 19.00
N ALA A 450 3.11 -0.51 18.81
CA ALA A 450 3.92 -1.31 19.72
C ALA A 450 3.93 -0.75 21.16
N PHE A 451 3.89 0.58 21.30
CA PHE A 451 3.93 1.26 22.59
C PHE A 451 2.54 1.41 23.23
N ARG A 452 1.51 1.63 22.42
CA ARG A 452 0.14 1.87 22.89
C ARG A 452 -0.64 0.59 23.13
N MET A 453 -0.33 -0.47 22.38
CA MET A 453 -0.96 -1.79 22.47
C MET A 453 -0.03 -2.86 23.07
N ARG A 454 0.85 -2.46 23.97
CA ARG A 454 1.87 -3.34 24.60
C ARG A 454 1.33 -4.71 24.98
N GLY A 455 2.03 -5.75 24.53
CA GLY A 455 1.68 -7.15 24.76
C GLY A 455 0.50 -7.68 23.95
N LYS A 456 -0.04 -6.85 23.03
CA LYS A 456 -1.11 -7.28 22.10
C LYS A 456 -0.62 -7.26 20.65
N GLU A 457 0.04 -6.18 20.24
CA GLU A 457 0.59 -6.01 18.90
C GLU A 457 1.98 -5.39 18.96
N LYS A 458 2.87 -5.74 18.02
CA LYS A 458 4.20 -5.15 17.86
C LYS A 458 4.25 -4.06 16.80
N GLY A 459 3.14 -3.81 16.11
CA GLY A 459 3.08 -2.81 15.07
C GLY A 459 3.61 -3.30 13.72
N ARG A 460 4.07 -2.35 12.89
CA ARG A 460 4.34 -2.50 11.46
C ARG A 460 5.83 -2.43 11.11
N ASP A 461 6.73 -2.31 12.07
CA ASP A 461 8.17 -2.09 11.82
C ASP A 461 8.81 -3.21 10.99
N GLY A 462 8.34 -4.45 11.13
CA GLY A 462 8.88 -5.61 10.43
C GLY A 462 8.77 -5.55 8.91
N CYS A 463 7.69 -4.97 8.37
CA CYS A 463 7.57 -4.75 6.93
C CYS A 463 8.32 -3.50 6.44
N ARG A 464 8.81 -2.65 7.35
CA ARG A 464 9.49 -1.38 7.07
C ARG A 464 11.02 -1.45 7.18
N VAL A 465 11.59 -2.64 7.40
CA VAL A 465 13.05 -2.86 7.46
C VAL A 465 13.70 -2.47 6.13
N PRO A 466 14.86 -1.77 6.16
CA PRO A 466 15.57 -1.30 4.97
C PRO A 466 15.92 -2.37 3.96
N LEU A 467 15.81 -2.03 2.64
CA LEU A 467 16.05 -2.94 1.53
C LEU A 467 17.52 -3.39 1.43
N PRO A 468 17.78 -4.66 1.07
CA PRO A 468 19.12 -5.14 0.72
C PRO A 468 19.41 -4.91 -0.76
N TRP A 469 20.47 -4.18 -1.09
CA TRP A 469 20.93 -3.94 -2.46
C TRP A 469 22.08 -4.85 -2.86
N THR A 470 22.93 -5.24 -1.89
CA THR A 470 24.10 -6.08 -2.10
C THR A 470 24.10 -7.28 -1.16
N ALA A 471 24.75 -8.39 -1.57
CA ALA A 471 24.82 -9.62 -0.77
C ALA A 471 25.55 -9.45 0.56
N THR A 472 26.45 -8.48 0.66
CA THR A 472 27.36 -8.25 1.79
C THR A 472 27.48 -6.76 2.07
N GLY A 473 28.12 -6.42 3.19
CA GLY A 473 28.29 -5.05 3.67
C GLY A 473 27.55 -4.83 4.96
N ASP A 474 27.84 -3.72 5.66
CA ASP A 474 27.32 -3.45 7.00
C ASP A 474 25.80 -3.31 7.05
N SER A 475 25.20 -2.84 5.93
CA SER A 475 23.75 -2.66 5.76
C SER A 475 23.24 -3.29 4.46
N PHE A 476 23.93 -4.31 3.94
CA PHE A 476 23.61 -4.95 2.65
C PHE A 476 23.42 -3.92 1.51
N GLY A 477 24.21 -2.84 1.51
CA GLY A 477 24.17 -1.80 0.50
C GLY A 477 22.98 -0.84 0.59
N PHE A 478 22.21 -0.87 1.67
CA PHE A 478 21.22 0.16 1.97
C PHE A 478 21.90 1.52 2.13
N GLY A 479 22.92 1.59 2.98
CA GLY A 479 23.84 2.71 3.11
C GLY A 479 25.28 2.31 2.80
N PRO A 480 26.20 3.30 2.68
CA PRO A 480 27.61 3.05 2.50
C PRO A 480 28.24 2.30 3.68
N ASN A 481 29.24 1.43 3.40
CA ASN A 481 29.97 0.75 4.45
C ASN A 481 30.68 1.73 5.39
N GLY A 482 30.60 1.48 6.68
CA GLY A 482 31.14 2.37 7.73
C GLY A 482 30.23 3.55 8.06
N GLY A 483 29.02 3.63 7.50
CA GLY A 483 27.96 4.56 7.88
C GLY A 483 27.28 4.19 9.20
N ALA A 484 26.24 4.92 9.55
CA ALA A 484 25.39 4.61 10.69
C ALA A 484 24.62 3.28 10.48
N GLU A 485 24.28 2.62 11.57
CA GLU A 485 23.37 1.47 11.50
C GLU A 485 22.01 1.90 10.93
N PRO A 486 21.36 1.04 10.12
CA PRO A 486 20.01 1.29 9.66
C PRO A 486 19.03 1.55 10.80
N HIS A 487 18.08 2.46 10.59
CA HIS A 487 17.11 2.87 11.62
C HIS A 487 16.28 1.70 12.17
N LEU A 488 16.04 0.66 11.36
CA LEU A 488 15.53 -0.65 11.77
C LEU A 488 16.55 -1.74 11.43
N PRO A 489 16.73 -2.75 12.30
CA PRO A 489 17.75 -3.78 12.11
C PRO A 489 17.40 -4.72 10.97
N GLN A 490 18.36 -4.93 10.07
CA GLN A 490 18.24 -5.92 9.00
C GLN A 490 18.63 -7.31 9.52
N PRO A 491 17.88 -8.39 9.19
CA PRO A 491 18.24 -9.76 9.54
C PRO A 491 19.57 -10.19 8.90
N VAL A 492 20.34 -11.04 9.58
CA VAL A 492 21.64 -11.55 9.11
C VAL A 492 21.52 -12.22 7.72
N GLY A 493 20.42 -12.89 7.42
CA GLY A 493 20.16 -13.55 6.14
C GLY A 493 19.71 -12.64 4.99
N TRP A 494 19.51 -11.34 5.24
CA TRP A 494 18.89 -10.40 4.30
C TRP A 494 19.63 -10.27 2.96
N GLY A 495 20.96 -10.40 2.99
CA GLY A 495 21.79 -10.37 1.78
C GLY A 495 21.46 -11.43 0.73
N ALA A 496 20.83 -12.56 1.10
CA ALA A 496 20.39 -13.57 0.14
C ALA A 496 19.25 -13.07 -0.77
N HIS A 497 18.45 -12.12 -0.28
CA HIS A 497 17.36 -11.49 -1.03
C HIS A 497 17.82 -10.22 -1.78
N ALA A 498 19.10 -9.85 -1.70
CA ALA A 498 19.60 -8.60 -2.25
C ALA A 498 19.37 -8.48 -3.76
N VAL A 499 19.09 -7.26 -4.21
CA VAL A 499 18.92 -6.93 -5.63
C VAL A 499 20.04 -7.51 -6.49
N ALA A 500 21.32 -7.30 -6.11
CA ALA A 500 22.46 -7.77 -6.89
C ALA A 500 22.53 -9.32 -7.00
N VAL A 501 22.00 -10.05 -6.03
CA VAL A 501 21.90 -11.51 -6.07
C VAL A 501 20.82 -11.94 -7.05
N GLN A 502 19.65 -11.33 -6.95
CA GLN A 502 18.50 -11.68 -7.77
C GLN A 502 18.64 -11.24 -9.23
N GLU A 503 19.34 -10.13 -9.50
CA GLU A 503 19.66 -9.72 -10.88
C GLU A 503 20.53 -10.73 -11.64
N ALA A 504 21.32 -11.52 -10.93
CA ALA A 504 22.16 -12.56 -11.51
C ALA A 504 21.42 -13.90 -11.73
N ASP A 505 20.23 -14.05 -11.17
CA ASP A 505 19.44 -15.28 -11.20
C ASP A 505 18.17 -15.08 -12.07
N PRO A 506 18.06 -15.75 -13.25
CA PRO A 506 16.90 -15.64 -14.12
C PRO A 506 15.61 -16.23 -13.50
N ASP A 507 15.73 -17.10 -12.48
CA ASP A 507 14.60 -17.74 -11.82
C ASP A 507 14.18 -17.00 -10.55
N SER A 508 14.85 -15.89 -10.21
CA SER A 508 14.56 -15.08 -9.03
C SER A 508 13.18 -14.41 -9.08
N THR A 509 12.72 -13.98 -7.93
CA THR A 509 11.45 -13.22 -7.82
C THR A 509 11.55 -11.89 -8.56
N LEU A 510 12.70 -11.19 -8.48
CA LEU A 510 12.95 -9.96 -9.24
C LEU A 510 12.86 -10.17 -10.75
N SER A 511 13.46 -11.25 -11.26
CA SER A 511 13.39 -11.61 -12.68
C SER A 511 11.96 -11.90 -13.10
N LEU A 512 11.18 -12.62 -12.29
CA LEU A 512 9.76 -12.87 -12.53
C LEU A 512 8.96 -11.56 -12.62
N TYR A 513 9.17 -10.62 -11.71
CA TYR A 513 8.47 -9.32 -11.73
C TYR A 513 8.83 -8.52 -12.98
N ARG A 514 10.11 -8.43 -13.34
CA ARG A 514 10.57 -7.73 -14.55
C ARG A 514 9.96 -8.33 -15.82
N ASP A 515 9.94 -9.63 -15.93
CA ASP A 515 9.36 -10.32 -17.09
C ASP A 515 7.84 -10.21 -17.12
N GLY A 516 7.19 -10.33 -15.97
CA GLY A 516 5.74 -10.17 -15.83
C GLY A 516 5.28 -8.77 -16.22
N LEU A 517 5.92 -7.71 -15.70
CA LEU A 517 5.58 -6.32 -16.02
C LEU A 517 5.86 -5.99 -17.49
N ARG A 518 6.96 -6.49 -18.05
CA ARG A 518 7.25 -6.36 -19.48
C ARG A 518 6.20 -7.03 -20.34
N LEU A 519 5.78 -8.25 -19.98
CA LEU A 519 4.75 -9.00 -20.67
C LEU A 519 3.38 -8.32 -20.52
N ARG A 520 3.02 -7.86 -19.30
CA ARG A 520 1.80 -7.07 -19.04
C ARG A 520 1.68 -5.92 -20.05
N ARG A 521 2.73 -5.10 -20.17
CA ARG A 521 2.74 -3.97 -21.08
C ARG A 521 2.63 -4.40 -22.55
N ARG A 522 3.32 -5.49 -22.95
CA ARG A 522 3.30 -5.99 -24.32
C ARG A 522 1.96 -6.65 -24.70
N VAL A 523 1.35 -7.38 -23.78
CA VAL A 523 0.13 -8.16 -24.05
C VAL A 523 -1.11 -7.31 -23.88
N TRP A 524 -1.18 -6.53 -22.79
CA TRP A 524 -2.40 -5.81 -22.40
C TRP A 524 -2.29 -4.29 -22.50
N GLY A 525 -1.11 -3.71 -22.72
CA GLY A 525 -0.93 -2.26 -22.78
C GLY A 525 -1.71 -1.55 -23.91
N ALA A 526 -2.06 -2.27 -24.99
CA ALA A 526 -2.94 -1.79 -26.06
C ALA A 526 -4.38 -2.32 -25.93
N ALA A 527 -4.61 -3.30 -25.06
CA ALA A 527 -5.90 -3.98 -24.86
C ALA A 527 -6.64 -3.49 -23.60
N ASN A 528 -6.36 -2.26 -23.18
CA ASN A 528 -7.04 -1.61 -22.07
C ASN A 528 -8.52 -1.46 -22.41
N GLY A 529 -9.38 -2.14 -21.66
CA GLY A 529 -10.81 -2.21 -21.88
C GLY A 529 -11.29 -3.55 -22.46
N GLU A 530 -10.41 -4.52 -22.77
CA GLU A 530 -10.88 -5.87 -23.02
C GLU A 530 -11.35 -6.52 -21.71
N PRO A 531 -12.59 -7.05 -21.67
CA PRO A 531 -13.16 -7.64 -20.46
C PRO A 531 -12.39 -8.91 -20.08
N LEU A 532 -12.36 -9.19 -18.78
CA LEU A 532 -11.91 -10.47 -18.27
C LEU A 532 -13.05 -11.49 -18.40
N GLU A 533 -12.74 -12.66 -18.97
CA GLU A 533 -13.68 -13.76 -19.11
C GLU A 533 -13.18 -14.98 -18.31
N TRP A 534 -14.02 -15.54 -17.45
CA TRP A 534 -13.68 -16.76 -16.73
C TRP A 534 -13.64 -17.96 -17.68
N VAL A 535 -12.50 -18.67 -17.69
CA VAL A 535 -12.28 -19.92 -18.43
C VAL A 535 -12.61 -21.13 -17.57
N ARG A 536 -12.14 -21.10 -16.31
CA ARG A 536 -12.40 -22.11 -15.30
C ARG A 536 -12.44 -21.46 -13.91
N ARG A 537 -13.43 -21.84 -13.11
CA ARG A 537 -13.57 -21.35 -11.74
C ARG A 537 -14.15 -22.43 -10.87
N ASP A 538 -13.31 -23.04 -10.05
CA ASP A 538 -13.69 -24.04 -9.06
C ASP A 538 -12.83 -23.87 -7.79
N GLU A 539 -12.98 -24.76 -6.80
CA GLU A 539 -12.28 -24.67 -5.52
C GLU A 539 -10.75 -24.80 -5.62
N ARG A 540 -10.24 -25.36 -6.71
CA ARG A 540 -8.82 -25.65 -6.92
C ARG A 540 -8.15 -24.76 -7.96
N VAL A 541 -8.93 -24.22 -8.90
CA VAL A 541 -8.40 -23.51 -10.06
C VAL A 541 -9.19 -22.24 -10.32
N LEU A 542 -8.46 -21.16 -10.52
CA LEU A 542 -8.97 -19.96 -11.17
C LEU A 542 -8.24 -19.78 -12.50
N ALA A 543 -9.01 -19.72 -13.59
CA ALA A 543 -8.46 -19.39 -14.88
C ALA A 543 -9.35 -18.37 -15.59
N PHE A 544 -8.76 -17.31 -16.11
CA PHE A 544 -9.45 -16.28 -16.87
C PHE A 544 -8.68 -15.93 -18.14
N ALA A 545 -9.39 -15.43 -19.13
CA ALA A 545 -8.86 -14.95 -20.40
C ALA A 545 -8.98 -13.42 -20.49
N ARG A 546 -7.98 -12.78 -21.08
CA ARG A 546 -7.95 -11.36 -21.42
C ARG A 546 -6.95 -11.14 -22.56
N GLY A 547 -7.34 -10.41 -23.61
CA GLY A 547 -6.42 -10.07 -24.71
C GLY A 547 -5.78 -11.28 -25.41
N GLY A 548 -6.52 -12.39 -25.53
CA GLY A 548 -6.02 -13.61 -26.18
C GLY A 548 -4.99 -14.40 -25.35
N VAL A 549 -4.78 -14.05 -24.09
CA VAL A 549 -3.93 -14.77 -23.13
C VAL A 549 -4.80 -15.23 -21.96
N GLN A 550 -4.52 -16.45 -21.48
CA GLN A 550 -5.16 -17.02 -20.29
C GLN A 550 -4.19 -16.99 -19.11
N CYS A 551 -4.68 -16.58 -17.95
CA CYS A 551 -4.00 -16.72 -16.66
C CYS A 551 -4.62 -17.91 -15.92
N TRP A 552 -3.81 -18.89 -15.59
CA TRP A 552 -4.22 -20.11 -14.87
C TRP A 552 -3.52 -20.13 -13.51
N THR A 553 -4.28 -20.30 -12.45
CA THR A 553 -3.76 -20.45 -11.08
C THR A 553 -4.30 -21.74 -10.47
N SER A 554 -3.38 -22.54 -9.92
CA SER A 554 -3.71 -23.73 -9.13
C SER A 554 -3.38 -23.50 -7.65
N PHE A 555 -4.28 -23.87 -6.75
CA PHE A 555 -4.14 -23.63 -5.31
C PHE A 555 -3.62 -24.84 -4.54
N ASP A 556 -4.17 -26.03 -4.75
CA ASP A 556 -3.87 -27.21 -3.91
C ASP A 556 -3.58 -28.49 -4.70
N ALA A 557 -3.52 -28.42 -6.03
CA ALA A 557 -3.36 -29.60 -6.87
C ALA A 557 -2.53 -29.31 -8.13
N ASP A 558 -1.94 -30.37 -8.68
CA ASP A 558 -1.33 -30.30 -10.01
C ASP A 558 -2.44 -30.31 -11.08
N VAL A 559 -2.36 -29.39 -12.05
CA VAL A 559 -3.40 -29.19 -13.06
C VAL A 559 -2.79 -29.22 -14.47
N PRO A 560 -3.30 -30.06 -15.39
CA PRO A 560 -2.85 -30.00 -16.78
C PRO A 560 -3.29 -28.67 -17.40
N LEU A 561 -2.34 -28.02 -18.10
CA LEU A 561 -2.60 -26.79 -18.80
C LEU A 561 -3.17 -27.03 -20.21
N PRO A 562 -3.97 -26.11 -20.76
CA PRO A 562 -4.42 -26.23 -22.14
C PRO A 562 -3.26 -26.19 -23.13
N ASP A 563 -3.52 -26.71 -24.34
CA ASP A 563 -2.59 -26.59 -25.47
C ASP A 563 -2.29 -25.13 -25.79
N GLY A 564 -1.01 -24.77 -25.91
CA GLY A 564 -0.61 -23.41 -26.23
C GLY A 564 0.83 -23.10 -25.85
N ASP A 565 1.21 -21.85 -26.06
CA ASP A 565 2.52 -21.35 -25.68
C ASP A 565 2.48 -20.82 -24.25
N VAL A 566 3.29 -21.36 -23.36
CA VAL A 566 3.50 -20.78 -22.03
C VAL A 566 4.35 -19.53 -22.17
N LEU A 567 3.83 -18.39 -21.75
CA LEU A 567 4.48 -17.09 -21.83
C LEU A 567 5.31 -16.78 -20.60
N LEU A 568 4.79 -17.18 -19.43
CA LEU A 568 5.40 -17.00 -18.12
C LEU A 568 4.79 -17.99 -17.12
N ALA A 569 5.58 -18.44 -16.14
CA ALA A 569 5.09 -19.23 -15.02
C ALA A 569 5.79 -18.81 -13.72
N SER A 570 5.08 -18.84 -12.59
CA SER A 570 5.62 -18.46 -11.28
C SER A 570 6.64 -19.45 -10.74
N VAL A 571 6.64 -20.69 -11.24
CA VAL A 571 7.57 -21.78 -10.93
C VAL A 571 7.79 -22.63 -12.18
N PRO A 572 8.85 -23.47 -12.23
CA PRO A 572 9.03 -24.45 -13.31
C PRO A 572 7.80 -25.36 -13.43
N LEU A 573 7.36 -25.60 -14.65
CA LEU A 573 6.24 -26.49 -14.94
C LEU A 573 6.66 -27.96 -14.95
N GLY A 574 5.75 -28.82 -14.51
CA GLY A 574 5.84 -30.26 -14.74
C GLY A 574 5.48 -30.62 -16.19
N CYS A 575 5.82 -31.85 -16.59
CA CYS A 575 5.46 -32.42 -17.87
C CYS A 575 4.95 -33.83 -17.68
N VAL A 576 3.78 -34.15 -18.23
CA VAL A 576 3.23 -35.53 -18.22
C VAL A 576 3.07 -35.97 -19.66
N GLU A 577 3.56 -37.17 -19.95
CA GLU A 577 3.29 -37.82 -21.23
C GLU A 577 1.84 -38.31 -21.23
N SER A 578 1.02 -37.84 -22.16
CA SER A 578 -0.34 -38.36 -22.30
C SER A 578 -0.29 -39.65 -23.10
N ASP A 579 -0.75 -40.76 -22.52
CA ASP A 579 -0.99 -42.00 -23.22
C ASP A 579 -2.02 -41.75 -24.34
N GLY A 580 -1.53 -41.66 -25.55
CA GLY A 580 -2.38 -41.52 -26.76
C GLY A 580 -3.14 -42.81 -26.99
N ASP A 581 -4.48 -42.74 -27.01
CA ASP A 581 -5.35 -43.84 -27.41
C ASP A 581 -5.07 -44.12 -28.90
N GLY A 582 -4.37 -45.23 -29.20
CA GLY A 582 -4.18 -45.77 -30.54
C GLY A 582 -3.12 -45.13 -31.44
N GLY A 583 -1.85 -45.20 -31.09
CA GLY A 583 -0.74 -45.20 -32.09
C GLY A 583 -0.31 -43.83 -32.64
N ASN A 584 -0.74 -42.72 -32.10
CA ASN A 584 -0.26 -41.37 -32.42
C ASN A 584 0.69 -40.84 -31.31
N LEU A 585 1.77 -40.19 -31.76
CA LEU A 585 2.83 -39.62 -30.95
C LEU A 585 2.36 -39.08 -29.58
N GLU A 586 2.99 -39.58 -28.50
CA GLU A 586 2.93 -39.06 -27.14
C GLU A 586 3.10 -37.54 -27.18
N ARG A 587 2.13 -36.81 -26.65
CA ARG A 587 2.21 -35.38 -26.53
C ARG A 587 2.46 -35.02 -25.08
N ALA A 588 3.57 -34.35 -24.84
CA ALA A 588 3.86 -33.79 -23.53
C ALA A 588 2.85 -32.67 -23.20
N VAL A 589 2.13 -32.81 -22.08
CA VAL A 589 1.22 -31.80 -21.55
C VAL A 589 1.90 -31.08 -20.41
N ASN A 590 1.98 -29.76 -20.48
CA ASN A 590 2.47 -28.97 -19.35
C ASN A 590 1.53 -29.11 -18.16
N VAL A 591 2.08 -29.31 -16.97
CA VAL A 591 1.34 -29.42 -15.73
C VAL A 591 1.73 -28.22 -14.84
N LEU A 592 0.73 -27.45 -14.43
CA LEU A 592 0.86 -26.40 -13.45
C LEU A 592 0.81 -27.03 -12.06
N PRO A 593 1.90 -26.94 -11.27
CA PRO A 593 1.89 -27.50 -9.93
C PRO A 593 0.97 -26.71 -8.98
N ALA A 594 0.65 -27.29 -7.83
CA ALA A 594 -0.03 -26.60 -6.75
C ALA A 594 0.68 -25.29 -6.37
N ASP A 595 -0.05 -24.29 -5.85
CA ASP A 595 0.45 -22.97 -5.44
C ASP A 595 1.21 -22.22 -6.56
N ALA A 596 0.70 -22.30 -7.80
CA ALA A 596 1.38 -21.71 -8.96
C ALA A 596 0.43 -21.02 -9.94
N THR A 597 0.98 -20.08 -10.70
CA THR A 597 0.28 -19.36 -11.79
C THR A 597 1.08 -19.44 -13.08
N ALA A 598 0.38 -19.61 -14.21
CA ALA A 598 0.97 -19.56 -15.56
C ALA A 598 0.13 -18.72 -16.51
N TRP A 599 0.80 -17.98 -17.39
CA TRP A 599 0.18 -17.29 -18.52
C TRP A 599 0.38 -18.07 -19.81
N ILE A 600 -0.70 -18.30 -20.53
CA ILE A 600 -0.70 -19.18 -21.70
C ILE A 600 -1.38 -18.44 -22.85
N ARG A 601 -0.78 -18.52 -24.04
CA ARG A 601 -1.47 -18.21 -25.28
C ARG A 601 -2.03 -19.51 -25.85
N PRO A 602 -3.36 -19.74 -25.79
CA PRO A 602 -3.97 -20.97 -26.27
C PRO A 602 -3.66 -21.21 -27.76
N ALA A 603 -3.48 -22.45 -28.14
CA ALA A 603 -3.41 -22.82 -29.56
C ALA A 603 -4.74 -22.50 -30.26
N ALA A 604 -4.68 -22.05 -31.49
CA ALA A 604 -5.90 -21.86 -32.29
C ALA A 604 -6.69 -23.17 -32.36
N PRO A 605 -8.02 -23.15 -32.23
CA PRO A 605 -8.83 -24.34 -32.38
C PRO A 605 -8.53 -24.98 -33.72
N ARG A 606 -8.16 -26.27 -33.73
CA ARG A 606 -7.93 -27.01 -34.98
C ARG A 606 -9.25 -27.01 -35.75
N SER A 607 -9.27 -26.44 -36.97
CA SER A 607 -10.38 -26.63 -37.88
C SER A 607 -10.52 -28.12 -38.15
N LEU A 608 -11.64 -28.69 -37.74
CA LEU A 608 -11.98 -30.06 -38.17
C LEU A 608 -11.95 -30.10 -39.69
N PRO A 609 -11.31 -31.11 -40.31
CA PRO A 609 -11.36 -31.27 -41.76
C PRO A 609 -12.85 -31.34 -42.14
N ARG A 610 -13.26 -30.51 -43.11
CA ARG A 610 -14.60 -30.59 -43.66
C ARG A 610 -14.80 -32.01 -44.21
N PRO A 611 -15.88 -32.72 -43.85
CA PRO A 611 -16.15 -34.00 -44.46
C PRO A 611 -16.24 -33.79 -45.98
N ASP A 612 -15.42 -34.55 -46.72
CA ASP A 612 -15.48 -34.57 -48.16
C ASP A 612 -16.91 -34.84 -48.59
N ARG A 613 -17.50 -33.87 -49.27
CA ARG A 613 -18.77 -34.07 -49.99
C ARG A 613 -18.47 -34.90 -51.22
N SER A 614 -18.59 -36.24 -51.09
CA SER A 614 -18.73 -37.15 -52.25
C SER A 614 -20.14 -37.13 -52.76
#